data_81228bd26258163626ade2174344eab6
#
_entry.id   81228bd26258163626ade2174344eab6
#
_cell.length_a   1.000
_cell.length_b   1.000
_cell.length_c   1.000
_cell.angle_alpha   90.00
_cell.angle_beta   90.00
_cell.angle_gamma   90.00
#
_symmetry.space_group_name_H-M   'P 1'
#
loop_
_entity.id
_entity.type
_entity.pdbx_description
1 polymer ?
#
loop_
_entity_poly.entity_id
_entity_poly.type
_entity_poly.pdbx_seq_one_letter_code
_entity_poly.pdbx_strand_id
1 'polypeptide(L)'
;MLILLKDEDRVINTQCISEIFIRYDNKKCEYDLICILNQAVNGCNQKVLGRFESQEDATAILENIVNQYGRGQRIYKMGEK
;
A
#
# COMPACT_ATOMS: atom_id res chain seq x y z
N MET A 1 -3.01 11.08 5.87
CA MET A 1 -2.20 11.02 4.63
C MET A 1 -3.01 10.35 3.54
N LEU A 2 -2.83 10.79 2.32
CA LEU A 2 -3.44 10.17 1.16
C LEU A 2 -2.39 9.37 0.40
N ILE A 3 -2.74 8.17 -0.03
CA ILE A 3 -1.84 7.34 -0.86
C ILE A 3 -2.39 7.31 -2.27
N LEU A 4 -1.60 7.84 -3.22
CA LEU A 4 -1.96 7.83 -4.64
C LEU A 4 -1.39 6.57 -5.29
N LEU A 5 -2.26 5.74 -5.87
CA LEU A 5 -1.84 4.50 -6.49
C LEU A 5 -1.22 4.75 -7.86
N LYS A 6 -0.21 3.94 -8.20
CA LYS A 6 0.65 4.18 -9.37
C LYS A 6 -0.11 4.17 -10.70
N ASP A 7 -0.91 3.14 -10.94
CA ASP A 7 -1.53 2.91 -12.23
C ASP A 7 -3.03 3.15 -12.22
N GLU A 8 -3.51 3.85 -11.21
CA GLU A 8 -4.94 4.11 -11.06
C GLU A 8 -5.16 5.57 -10.68
N ASP A 9 -6.27 6.13 -11.16
CA ASP A 9 -6.70 7.45 -10.73
C ASP A 9 -7.40 7.32 -9.38
N ARG A 10 -6.72 6.68 -8.42
CA ARG A 10 -7.32 6.35 -7.13
C ARG A 10 -6.41 6.79 -6.00
N VAL A 11 -7.06 7.35 -4.99
CA VAL A 11 -6.41 7.80 -3.77
C VAL A 11 -7.04 7.07 -2.59
N ILE A 12 -6.21 6.57 -1.68
CA ILE A 12 -6.68 5.92 -0.46
C ILE A 12 -6.30 6.77 0.73
N ASN A 13 -7.27 7.06 1.59
CA ASN A 13 -7.01 7.79 2.83
C ASN A 13 -6.53 6.80 3.90
N THR A 14 -5.38 7.08 4.50
CA THR A 14 -4.81 6.20 5.52
C THR A 14 -5.71 6.06 6.75
N GLN A 15 -6.60 7.02 7.00
CA GLN A 15 -7.57 6.91 8.09
C GLN A 15 -8.58 5.80 7.85
N CYS A 16 -8.73 5.35 6.62
CA CYS A 16 -9.61 4.24 6.27
C CYS A 16 -8.91 2.89 6.28
N ILE A 17 -7.64 2.87 6.65
CA ILE A 17 -6.82 1.65 6.66
C ILE A 17 -6.63 1.18 8.09
N SER A 18 -6.90 -0.10 8.35
CA SER A 18 -6.64 -0.71 9.66
C SER A 18 -5.30 -1.42 9.71
N GLU A 19 -4.78 -1.87 8.56
CA GLU A 19 -3.53 -2.64 8.52
C GLU A 19 -2.90 -2.57 7.15
N ILE A 20 -1.56 -2.55 7.09
CA ILE A 20 -0.81 -2.70 5.84
C ILE A 20 0.19 -3.83 6.06
N PHE A 21 0.27 -4.77 5.13
CA PHE A 21 1.18 -5.90 5.25
C PHE A 21 1.68 -6.37 3.90
N ILE A 22 2.71 -7.21 3.91
CA ILE A 22 3.31 -7.78 2.72
C ILE A 22 2.88 -9.24 2.61
N ARG A 23 2.42 -9.65 1.43
CA ARG A 23 2.03 -11.03 1.17
C ARG A 23 2.75 -11.54 -0.08
N TYR A 24 3.32 -12.75 0.02
CA TYR A 24 3.93 -13.38 -1.14
C TYR A 24 2.89 -14.06 -2.00
N ASP A 25 2.90 -13.78 -3.30
CA ASP A 25 2.03 -14.42 -4.28
C ASP A 25 2.81 -15.51 -5.01
N ASN A 26 2.52 -16.77 -4.68
CA ASN A 26 3.20 -17.93 -5.26
C ASN A 26 3.00 -18.04 -6.77
N LYS A 27 1.84 -17.64 -7.26
CA LYS A 27 1.51 -17.80 -8.67
C LYS A 27 2.31 -16.85 -9.54
N LYS A 28 2.56 -15.65 -9.06
CA LYS A 28 3.27 -14.62 -9.81
C LYS A 28 4.71 -14.46 -9.36
N CYS A 29 5.10 -15.12 -8.29
CA CYS A 29 6.42 -14.97 -7.67
C CYS A 29 6.72 -13.49 -7.35
N GLU A 30 5.72 -12.80 -6.83
CA GLU A 30 5.81 -11.39 -6.48
C GLU A 30 5.39 -11.17 -5.04
N TYR A 31 5.78 -10.03 -4.49
CA TYR A 31 5.39 -9.61 -3.15
C TYR A 31 4.38 -8.47 -3.28
N ASP A 32 3.20 -8.66 -2.73
CA ASP A 32 2.14 -7.66 -2.75
C ASP A 32 2.14 -6.88 -1.46
N LEU A 33 2.11 -5.56 -1.56
CA LEU A 33 1.86 -4.67 -0.43
C LEU A 33 0.37 -4.42 -0.37
N ILE A 34 -0.27 -4.92 0.69
CA ILE A 34 -1.72 -4.96 0.80
C ILE A 34 -2.17 -4.14 2.00
N CYS A 35 -3.25 -3.39 1.83
CA CYS A 35 -3.90 -2.74 2.95
C CYS A 35 -5.29 -3.33 3.20
N ILE A 36 -5.70 -3.30 4.45
CA ILE A 36 -7.04 -3.70 4.89
C ILE A 36 -7.80 -2.43 5.23
N LEU A 37 -8.94 -2.24 4.56
CA LEU A 37 -9.78 -1.07 4.79
C LEU A 37 -10.72 -1.34 5.97
N ASN A 38 -11.06 -0.27 6.70
CA ASN A 38 -11.95 -0.39 7.86
C ASN A 38 -13.35 -0.85 7.49
N GLN A 39 -13.77 -0.53 6.26
CA GLN A 39 -15.08 -0.91 5.77
C GLN A 39 -14.92 -1.60 4.42
N ALA A 40 -15.70 -2.66 4.21
CA ALA A 40 -15.70 -3.36 2.94
C ALA A 40 -16.40 -2.51 1.87
N VAL A 41 -15.84 -2.54 0.66
CA VAL A 41 -16.45 -1.92 -0.50
C VAL A 41 -16.77 -3.04 -1.48
N ASN A 42 -18.05 -3.21 -1.82
CA ASN A 42 -18.51 -4.30 -2.67
C ASN A 42 -18.10 -5.68 -2.12
N GLY A 43 -18.15 -5.83 -0.80
CA GLY A 43 -17.79 -7.07 -0.14
C GLY A 43 -16.31 -7.34 0.01
N CYS A 44 -15.46 -6.41 -0.42
CA CYS A 44 -14.00 -6.56 -0.34
C CYS A 44 -13.40 -5.43 0.48
N ASN A 45 -12.58 -5.80 1.46
CA ASN A 45 -11.90 -4.81 2.31
C ASN A 45 -10.38 -4.80 2.11
N GLN A 46 -9.88 -5.54 1.12
CA GLN A 46 -8.45 -5.55 0.81
C GLN A 46 -8.16 -4.78 -0.46
N LYS A 47 -7.03 -4.09 -0.47
CA LYS A 47 -6.56 -3.36 -1.64
C LYS A 47 -5.05 -3.54 -1.79
N VAL A 48 -4.62 -3.89 -3.00
CA VAL A 48 -3.19 -3.99 -3.31
C VAL A 48 -2.67 -2.58 -3.59
N LEU A 49 -1.70 -2.15 -2.79
CA LEU A 49 -1.06 -0.85 -2.99
C LEU A 49 0.04 -0.91 -4.05
N GLY A 50 0.74 -2.05 -4.13
CA GLY A 50 1.80 -2.21 -5.11
C GLY A 50 2.29 -3.65 -5.16
N ARG A 51 3.06 -3.96 -6.19
CA ARG A 51 3.64 -5.29 -6.39
C ARG A 51 5.13 -5.14 -6.63
N PHE A 52 5.92 -6.04 -6.03
CA PHE A 52 7.37 -5.93 -6.03
C PHE A 52 8.00 -7.30 -6.31
N GLU A 53 9.16 -7.29 -6.95
CA GLU A 53 9.85 -8.54 -7.27
C GLU A 53 10.55 -9.14 -6.06
N SER A 54 10.90 -8.32 -5.07
CA SER A 54 11.58 -8.81 -3.88
C SER A 54 10.90 -8.31 -2.61
N GLN A 55 11.08 -9.06 -1.52
CA GLN A 55 10.60 -8.65 -0.22
C GLN A 55 11.29 -7.37 0.24
N GLU A 56 12.57 -7.22 -0.09
CA GLU A 56 13.32 -6.03 0.30
C GLU A 56 12.71 -4.76 -0.30
N ASP A 57 12.31 -4.83 -1.57
CA ASP A 57 11.68 -3.68 -2.22
C ASP A 57 10.34 -3.34 -1.57
N ALA A 58 9.53 -4.38 -1.29
CA ALA A 58 8.24 -4.18 -0.64
C ALA A 58 8.41 -3.59 0.76
N THR A 59 9.39 -4.10 1.51
CA THR A 59 9.68 -3.61 2.87
C THR A 59 10.15 -2.16 2.84
N ALA A 60 10.99 -1.80 1.87
CA ALA A 60 11.48 -0.43 1.74
C ALA A 60 10.32 0.55 1.51
N ILE A 61 9.37 0.17 0.67
CA ILE A 61 8.20 1.03 0.43
C ILE A 61 7.31 1.12 1.67
N LEU A 62 7.10 0.00 2.35
CA LEU A 62 6.33 0.00 3.59
C LEU A 62 6.94 0.92 4.63
N GLU A 63 8.26 0.84 4.80
CA GLU A 63 8.99 1.71 5.74
C GLU A 63 8.89 3.18 5.33
N ASN A 64 8.96 3.46 4.02
CA ASN A 64 8.80 4.83 3.52
C ASN A 64 7.42 5.39 3.86
N ILE A 65 6.38 4.59 3.69
CA ILE A 65 5.02 5.02 4.03
C ILE A 65 4.93 5.37 5.52
N VAL A 66 5.47 4.49 6.38
CA VAL A 66 5.45 4.71 7.83
C VAL A 66 6.22 5.98 8.19
N ASN A 67 7.41 6.16 7.61
CA ASN A 67 8.25 7.33 7.89
C ASN A 67 7.59 8.62 7.43
N GLN A 68 7.00 8.62 6.24
CA GLN A 68 6.33 9.83 5.72
C GLN A 68 5.10 10.17 6.54
N TYR A 69 4.35 9.16 6.97
CA TYR A 69 3.21 9.39 7.85
C TYR A 69 3.67 10.00 9.18
N GLY A 70 4.75 9.47 9.74
CA GLY A 70 5.31 9.99 10.99
C GLY A 70 5.81 11.42 10.88
N ARG A 71 6.19 11.86 9.69
CA ARG A 71 6.64 13.25 9.45
C ARG A 71 5.49 14.20 9.15
N GLY A 72 4.25 13.70 9.13
CA GLY A 72 3.09 14.53 8.85
C GLY A 72 2.88 14.83 7.38
N GLN A 73 3.45 14.04 6.49
CA GLN A 73 3.24 14.22 5.05
C GLN A 73 1.77 13.98 4.70
N ARG A 74 1.26 14.77 3.77
CA ARG A 74 -0.15 14.68 3.40
C ARG A 74 -0.42 13.71 2.26
N ILE A 75 0.57 13.51 1.39
CA ILE A 75 0.42 12.67 0.20
C ILE A 75 1.64 11.78 0.06
N TYR A 76 1.38 10.51 -0.24
CA TYR A 76 2.41 9.55 -0.63
C TYR A 76 2.07 8.99 -2.00
N LYS A 77 2.98 9.07 -2.95
CA LYS A 77 2.76 8.58 -4.31
C LYS A 77 3.45 7.23 -4.47
N MET A 78 2.65 6.19 -4.72
CA MET A 78 3.21 4.87 -5.00
C MET A 78 3.93 4.90 -6.35
N GLY A 79 5.02 4.14 -6.43
CA GLY A 79 5.77 4.04 -7.67
C GLY A 79 6.78 5.13 -7.92
N GLU A 80 6.86 6.14 -7.10
CA GLU A 80 7.94 7.12 -7.16
C GLU A 80 9.15 6.60 -6.42
N LYS A 81 10.31 6.84 -7.00
CA LYS A 81 11.57 6.42 -6.40
C LYS A 81 12.35 7.61 -5.86
#